data_e81841e9d088d4721ee1e6ca17cc07b4
#
_entry.id   e81841e9d088d4721ee1e6ca17cc07b4
#
_cell.length_a   1.000
_cell.length_b   1.000
_cell.length_c   1.000
_cell.angle_alpha   90.00
_cell.angle_beta   90.00
_cell.angle_gamma   90.00
#
_symmetry.space_group_name_H-M   'P 1'
#
loop_
_entity.id
_entity.type
_entity.pdbx_description
1 polymer ?
#
loop_
_entity_poly.entity_id
_entity_poly.type
_entity_poly.pdbx_seq_one_letter_code
_entity_poly.pdbx_strand_id
1 'polypeptide(L)'
;AGLYTYGVANGPHVGEAARDGCKLMILWGANLVSTGVHSIPFIREAKDRGMKLVVVDPRKTRTTMFADVHIQPKPGTDTFLANAMMKVMVDKNLHDVDFLNEQTLGWEEFVEKILPKYTLEEAEKITGVKAKDIEDLAVEYANTKKSYIRANYGLNRHQNSGQMCRAVLILPCFNGSWREETGGVAFGQLEEMWLRFDLAKLQRPDLGNRAEKRIINMVQIGRALADNIGDAGEQLDPPIKSLFVYNSDIANCTPNSGNVRKGMSRDDIFIAVHDTFWTDSCMYADIVLPADTALERTDCHWAYGSWYLGINKPVIEPQ
;
A
#
# COMPACT_ATOMS: atom_id res chain seq x y z
N ALA A 1 2.94 -0.23 7.57
CA ALA A 1 1.81 -0.43 8.51
C ALA A 1 1.58 -1.93 8.78
N GLY A 2 1.38 -2.77 7.77
CA GLY A 2 1.12 -4.21 7.95
C GLY A 2 2.16 -4.91 8.82
N LEU A 3 3.44 -4.79 8.47
CA LEU A 3 4.55 -5.40 9.22
C LEU A 3 4.53 -5.03 10.72
N TYR A 4 4.20 -3.78 11.05
CA TYR A 4 4.13 -3.31 12.44
C TYR A 4 2.77 -3.57 13.12
N THR A 5 1.78 -4.05 12.39
CA THR A 5 0.44 -4.29 12.91
C THR A 5 0.18 -5.77 13.16
N TYR A 6 0.55 -6.65 12.22
CA TYR A 6 0.34 -8.09 12.31
C TYR A 6 1.54 -8.93 11.84
N GLY A 7 2.73 -8.34 11.82
CA GLY A 7 4.01 -9.05 11.62
C GLY A 7 4.36 -9.37 10.17
N VAL A 8 3.45 -9.20 9.21
CA VAL A 8 3.67 -9.44 7.78
C VAL A 8 3.10 -8.30 6.93
N ALA A 9 3.61 -8.15 5.71
CA ALA A 9 3.08 -7.17 4.77
C ALA A 9 1.97 -7.75 3.89
N ASN A 10 1.87 -9.06 3.81
CA ASN A 10 1.02 -9.81 2.90
C ASN A 10 -0.29 -10.25 3.56
N GLY A 11 -1.29 -10.50 2.74
CA GLY A 11 -2.55 -11.12 3.08
C GLY A 11 -3.06 -11.93 1.88
N PRO A 12 -4.25 -12.55 1.95
CA PRO A 12 -4.81 -13.30 0.86
C PRO A 12 -4.84 -12.49 -0.45
N HIS A 13 -4.58 -13.15 -1.57
CA HIS A 13 -4.68 -12.49 -2.87
C HIS A 13 -6.17 -12.18 -3.18
N VAL A 14 -6.44 -11.01 -3.76
CA VAL A 14 -7.82 -10.60 -4.05
C VAL A 14 -8.57 -11.57 -4.96
N GLY A 15 -7.86 -12.19 -5.91
CA GLY A 15 -8.43 -13.22 -6.79
C GLY A 15 -8.71 -14.53 -6.04
N GLU A 16 -7.88 -14.91 -5.07
CA GLU A 16 -8.11 -16.09 -4.21
C GLU A 16 -9.34 -15.86 -3.33
N ALA A 17 -9.39 -14.73 -2.61
CA ALA A 17 -10.55 -14.38 -1.82
C ALA A 17 -11.84 -14.37 -2.64
N ALA A 18 -11.82 -13.80 -3.84
CA ALA A 18 -12.97 -13.78 -4.74
C ALA A 18 -13.38 -15.19 -5.21
N ARG A 19 -12.40 -16.02 -5.61
CA ARG A 19 -12.66 -17.39 -6.10
C ARG A 19 -13.20 -18.30 -5.02
N ASP A 20 -12.64 -18.23 -3.81
CA ASP A 20 -12.79 -19.22 -2.76
C ASP A 20 -13.96 -18.92 -1.82
N GLY A 21 -14.85 -18.02 -2.20
CA GLY A 21 -16.17 -17.87 -1.59
C GLY A 21 -16.36 -16.66 -0.68
N CYS A 22 -15.55 -15.61 -0.84
CA CYS A 22 -15.80 -14.31 -0.21
C CYS A 22 -17.27 -13.87 -0.45
N LYS A 23 -17.92 -13.36 0.58
CA LYS A 23 -19.32 -12.89 0.52
C LYS A 23 -19.42 -11.36 0.55
N LEU A 24 -18.44 -10.70 1.16
CA LEU A 24 -18.33 -9.25 1.20
C LEU A 24 -16.89 -8.84 0.92
N MET A 25 -16.67 -8.13 -0.17
CA MET A 25 -15.37 -7.55 -0.48
C MET A 25 -15.42 -6.03 -0.35
N ILE A 26 -14.48 -5.47 0.41
CA ILE A 26 -14.31 -4.02 0.54
C ILE A 26 -13.02 -3.61 -0.16
N LEU A 27 -13.11 -2.83 -1.22
CA LEU A 27 -11.98 -2.21 -1.89
C LEU A 27 -11.75 -0.83 -1.27
N TRP A 28 -10.71 -0.68 -0.46
CA TRP A 28 -10.45 0.54 0.30
C TRP A 28 -9.23 1.28 -0.25
N GLY A 29 -9.45 2.44 -0.87
CA GLY A 29 -8.41 3.20 -1.54
C GLY A 29 -7.76 2.44 -2.70
N ALA A 30 -8.54 1.59 -3.39
CA ALA A 30 -8.07 0.63 -4.37
C ALA A 30 -8.86 0.73 -5.69
N ASN A 31 -8.26 1.35 -6.71
CA ASN A 31 -8.87 1.47 -8.04
C ASN A 31 -8.42 0.32 -8.95
N LEU A 32 -8.89 -0.90 -8.70
CA LEU A 32 -8.40 -2.13 -9.35
C LEU A 32 -8.64 -2.15 -10.87
N VAL A 33 -9.67 -1.50 -11.38
CA VAL A 33 -9.89 -1.40 -12.84
C VAL A 33 -8.74 -0.68 -13.55
N SER A 34 -7.98 0.16 -12.82
CA SER A 34 -6.82 0.85 -13.37
C SER A 34 -5.47 0.28 -12.92
N THR A 35 -5.41 -0.32 -11.71
CA THR A 35 -4.13 -0.69 -11.08
C THR A 35 -4.00 -2.18 -10.74
N GLY A 36 -5.02 -2.98 -11.00
CA GLY A 36 -5.04 -4.41 -10.71
C GLY A 36 -6.06 -5.13 -11.60
N VAL A 37 -6.04 -4.82 -12.88
CA VAL A 37 -7.04 -5.27 -13.88
C VAL A 37 -7.18 -6.80 -13.93
N HIS A 38 -6.12 -7.54 -13.66
CA HIS A 38 -6.15 -9.02 -13.62
C HIS A 38 -7.07 -9.59 -12.52
N SER A 39 -7.40 -8.79 -11.50
CA SER A 39 -8.34 -9.20 -10.44
C SER A 39 -9.81 -9.05 -10.85
N ILE A 40 -10.11 -8.27 -11.88
CA ILE A 40 -11.49 -7.91 -12.24
C ILE A 40 -12.33 -9.11 -12.69
N PRO A 41 -11.82 -10.05 -13.52
CA PRO A 41 -12.58 -11.26 -13.87
C PRO A 41 -13.06 -12.04 -12.63
N PHE A 42 -12.16 -12.26 -11.67
CA PHE A 42 -12.48 -13.00 -10.43
C PHE A 42 -13.52 -12.27 -9.57
N ILE A 43 -13.43 -10.94 -9.48
CA ILE A 43 -14.42 -10.11 -8.77
C ILE A 43 -15.79 -10.21 -9.45
N ARG A 44 -15.86 -10.16 -10.78
CA ARG A 44 -17.11 -10.31 -11.53
C ARG A 44 -17.75 -11.67 -11.28
N GLU A 45 -16.99 -12.75 -11.46
CA GLU A 45 -17.48 -14.11 -11.18
C GLU A 45 -17.95 -14.29 -9.73
N ALA A 46 -17.27 -13.69 -8.77
CA ALA A 46 -17.68 -13.71 -7.37
C ALA A 46 -19.00 -12.96 -7.15
N LYS A 47 -19.17 -11.81 -7.82
CA LYS A 47 -20.44 -11.06 -7.80
C LYS A 47 -21.58 -11.86 -8.41
N ASP A 48 -21.35 -12.56 -9.52
CA ASP A 48 -22.36 -13.44 -10.15
C ASP A 48 -22.76 -14.58 -9.21
N ARG A 49 -21.86 -14.98 -8.28
CA ARG A 49 -22.16 -15.93 -7.18
C ARG A 49 -22.73 -15.26 -5.92
N GLY A 50 -23.08 -13.97 -5.97
CA GLY A 50 -23.72 -13.23 -4.90
C GLY A 50 -22.78 -12.56 -3.90
N MET A 51 -21.51 -12.38 -4.23
CA MET A 51 -20.59 -11.54 -3.43
C MET A 51 -21.01 -10.08 -3.54
N LYS A 52 -21.13 -9.39 -2.40
CA LYS A 52 -21.32 -7.94 -2.35
C LYS A 52 -19.97 -7.22 -2.45
N LEU A 53 -19.92 -6.19 -3.28
CA LEU A 53 -18.74 -5.35 -3.46
C LEU A 53 -18.97 -3.93 -2.93
N VAL A 54 -18.21 -3.54 -1.94
CA VAL A 54 -18.17 -2.17 -1.42
C VAL A 54 -16.89 -1.51 -1.88
N VAL A 55 -16.97 -0.28 -2.34
CA VAL A 55 -15.79 0.56 -2.65
C VAL A 55 -15.76 1.76 -1.72
N VAL A 56 -14.67 1.90 -0.98
CA VAL A 56 -14.37 3.06 -0.15
C VAL A 56 -13.30 3.87 -0.85
N ASP A 57 -13.69 4.96 -1.49
CA ASP A 57 -12.81 5.84 -2.27
C ASP A 57 -13.43 7.24 -2.35
N PRO A 58 -12.69 8.33 -2.10
CA PRO A 58 -13.20 9.69 -2.22
C PRO A 58 -13.63 10.05 -3.65
N ARG A 59 -13.11 9.34 -4.64
CA ARG A 59 -13.40 9.56 -6.06
C ARG A 59 -14.35 8.49 -6.61
N LYS A 60 -15.22 8.91 -7.50
CA LYS A 60 -15.99 8.01 -8.35
C LYS A 60 -15.08 7.49 -9.47
N THR A 61 -14.39 6.39 -9.20
CA THR A 61 -13.44 5.74 -10.13
C THR A 61 -14.15 4.74 -11.06
N ARG A 62 -13.42 4.19 -12.04
CA ARG A 62 -13.97 3.09 -12.87
C ARG A 62 -14.32 1.85 -12.05
N THR A 63 -13.64 1.63 -10.94
CA THR A 63 -13.93 0.49 -10.04
C THR A 63 -15.29 0.63 -9.38
N THR A 64 -15.76 1.85 -9.09
CA THR A 64 -17.07 2.08 -8.48
C THR A 64 -18.24 1.70 -9.40
N MET A 65 -18.01 1.56 -10.71
CA MET A 65 -19.05 1.08 -11.64
C MET A 65 -19.47 -0.37 -11.38
N PHE A 66 -18.65 -1.14 -10.69
CA PHE A 66 -18.92 -2.52 -10.30
C PHE A 66 -19.39 -2.65 -8.85
N ALA A 67 -19.32 -1.56 -8.07
CA ALA A 67 -19.69 -1.58 -6.66
C ALA A 67 -21.21 -1.66 -6.47
N ASP A 68 -21.62 -2.41 -5.46
CA ASP A 68 -22.99 -2.39 -4.95
C ASP A 68 -23.21 -1.20 -4.01
N VAL A 69 -22.13 -0.80 -3.30
CA VAL A 69 -22.11 0.36 -2.42
C VAL A 69 -20.82 1.15 -2.64
N HIS A 70 -20.93 2.48 -2.75
CA HIS A 70 -19.79 3.39 -2.82
C HIS A 70 -19.82 4.34 -1.63
N ILE A 71 -18.83 4.21 -0.75
CA ILE A 71 -18.62 5.08 0.41
C ILE A 71 -17.55 6.11 0.04
N GLN A 72 -17.86 7.39 0.20
CA GLN A 72 -17.00 8.50 -0.22
C GLN A 72 -16.53 9.34 0.98
N PRO A 73 -15.52 8.90 1.74
CA PRO A 73 -14.96 9.71 2.81
C PRO A 73 -14.18 10.90 2.24
N LYS A 74 -14.13 12.01 2.97
CA LYS A 74 -13.17 13.08 2.67
C LYS A 74 -11.75 12.52 2.72
N PRO A 75 -10.85 12.92 1.81
CA PRO A 75 -9.47 12.44 1.81
C PRO A 75 -8.78 12.62 3.17
N GLY A 76 -8.10 11.57 3.63
CA GLY A 76 -7.36 11.60 4.90
C GLY A 76 -8.18 11.34 6.16
N THR A 77 -9.46 10.96 6.04
CA THR A 77 -10.35 10.71 7.19
C THR A 77 -10.67 9.25 7.43
N ASP A 78 -10.00 8.35 6.75
CA ASP A 78 -10.24 6.90 6.79
C ASP A 78 -10.10 6.30 8.21
N THR A 79 -9.21 6.87 9.04
CA THR A 79 -9.09 6.49 10.47
C THR A 79 -10.41 6.65 11.21
N PHE A 80 -11.13 7.76 10.96
CA PHE A 80 -12.41 8.00 11.58
C PHE A 80 -13.47 7.01 11.12
N LEU A 81 -13.51 6.72 9.82
CA LEU A 81 -14.43 5.74 9.26
C LEU A 81 -14.19 4.35 9.85
N ALA A 82 -12.94 3.87 9.81
CA ALA A 82 -12.59 2.54 10.30
C ALA A 82 -12.83 2.38 11.81
N ASN A 83 -12.44 3.39 12.62
CA ASN A 83 -12.64 3.34 14.06
C ASN A 83 -14.12 3.47 14.44
N ALA A 84 -14.91 4.27 13.71
CA ALA A 84 -16.36 4.34 13.93
C ALA A 84 -17.04 2.99 13.60
N MET A 85 -16.61 2.30 12.54
CA MET A 85 -17.09 0.94 12.27
C MET A 85 -16.78 -0.02 13.43
N MET A 86 -15.55 0.00 13.96
CA MET A 86 -15.17 -0.82 15.12
C MET A 86 -15.99 -0.44 16.37
N LYS A 87 -16.21 0.86 16.60
CA LYS A 87 -17.06 1.31 17.70
C LYS A 87 -18.50 0.78 17.58
N VAL A 88 -19.09 0.86 16.40
CA VAL A 88 -20.43 0.26 16.14
C VAL A 88 -20.45 -1.23 16.47
N MET A 89 -19.40 -1.98 16.06
CA MET A 89 -19.31 -3.41 16.38
C MET A 89 -19.27 -3.66 17.89
N VAL A 90 -18.51 -2.86 18.63
CA VAL A 90 -18.42 -2.95 20.09
C VAL A 90 -19.73 -2.58 20.75
N ASP A 91 -20.31 -1.43 20.40
CA ASP A 91 -21.55 -0.92 20.99
C ASP A 91 -22.75 -1.87 20.78
N LYS A 92 -22.74 -2.61 19.67
CA LYS A 92 -23.80 -3.59 19.34
C LYS A 92 -23.43 -5.04 19.72
N ASN A 93 -22.30 -5.26 20.40
CA ASN A 93 -21.80 -6.59 20.77
C ASN A 93 -21.66 -7.55 19.54
N LEU A 94 -21.18 -7.02 18.41
CA LEU A 94 -20.96 -7.77 17.16
C LEU A 94 -19.50 -8.13 16.93
N HIS A 95 -18.58 -7.63 17.78
CA HIS A 95 -17.15 -7.92 17.66
C HIS A 95 -16.82 -9.33 18.18
N ASP A 96 -15.79 -9.93 17.62
CA ASP A 96 -15.32 -11.29 17.96
C ASP A 96 -14.37 -11.24 19.16
N VAL A 97 -14.94 -11.29 20.37
CA VAL A 97 -14.19 -11.21 21.64
C VAL A 97 -13.18 -12.34 21.76
N ASP A 98 -13.52 -13.54 21.34
CA ASP A 98 -12.64 -14.69 21.43
C ASP A 98 -11.41 -14.51 20.54
N PHE A 99 -11.61 -14.03 19.29
CA PHE A 99 -10.49 -13.73 18.40
C PHE A 99 -9.60 -12.62 18.96
N LEU A 100 -10.20 -11.55 19.47
CA LEU A 100 -9.48 -10.42 20.04
C LEU A 100 -8.62 -10.86 21.25
N ASN A 101 -9.16 -11.67 22.14
CA ASN A 101 -8.46 -12.20 23.31
C ASN A 101 -7.32 -13.14 22.94
N GLU A 102 -7.52 -14.01 21.96
CA GLU A 102 -6.56 -15.04 21.58
C GLU A 102 -5.43 -14.49 20.68
N GLN A 103 -5.75 -13.54 19.81
CA GLN A 103 -4.89 -13.21 18.67
C GLN A 103 -4.42 -11.75 18.66
N THR A 104 -4.82 -10.91 19.63
CA THR A 104 -4.46 -9.50 19.64
C THR A 104 -3.91 -9.05 20.99
N LEU A 105 -3.20 -7.92 20.99
CA LEU A 105 -2.68 -7.29 22.19
C LEU A 105 -3.26 -5.88 22.32
N GLY A 106 -3.75 -5.54 23.52
CA GLY A 106 -4.18 -4.19 23.89
C GLY A 106 -5.51 -3.77 23.28
N TRP A 107 -6.36 -4.70 22.87
CA TRP A 107 -7.65 -4.38 22.28
C TRP A 107 -8.62 -3.77 23.31
N GLU A 108 -8.59 -4.22 24.58
CA GLU A 108 -9.42 -3.67 25.65
C GLU A 108 -9.07 -2.19 25.90
N GLU A 109 -7.77 -1.89 25.99
CA GLU A 109 -7.31 -0.51 26.17
C GLU A 109 -7.69 0.37 24.98
N PHE A 110 -7.61 -0.17 23.76
CA PHE A 110 -8.04 0.51 22.54
C PHE A 110 -9.54 0.81 22.57
N VAL A 111 -10.37 -0.15 22.97
CA VAL A 111 -11.83 0.03 23.12
C VAL A 111 -12.15 1.05 24.21
N GLU A 112 -11.49 0.97 25.36
CA GLU A 112 -11.73 1.85 26.51
C GLU A 112 -11.28 3.29 26.27
N LYS A 113 -10.05 3.47 25.74
CA LYS A 113 -9.40 4.80 25.69
C LYS A 113 -9.46 5.47 24.33
N ILE A 114 -9.58 4.71 23.25
CA ILE A 114 -9.47 5.25 21.88
C ILE A 114 -10.82 5.32 21.19
N LEU A 115 -11.60 4.24 21.17
CA LEU A 115 -12.87 4.19 20.44
C LEU A 115 -13.94 5.16 20.93
N PRO A 116 -14.05 5.58 22.20
CA PRO A 116 -15.14 6.44 22.66
C PRO A 116 -15.29 7.76 21.89
N LYS A 117 -14.21 8.30 21.34
CA LYS A 117 -14.22 9.55 20.56
C LYS A 117 -14.66 9.38 19.09
N TYR A 118 -14.82 8.15 18.61
CA TYR A 118 -15.21 7.89 17.23
C TYR A 118 -16.69 7.55 17.11
N THR A 119 -17.54 8.44 17.61
CA THR A 119 -19.00 8.29 17.50
C THR A 119 -19.45 8.44 16.05
N LEU A 120 -20.63 7.90 15.72
CA LEU A 120 -21.21 8.02 14.38
C LEU A 120 -21.40 9.51 13.99
N GLU A 121 -21.78 10.35 14.94
CA GLU A 121 -21.96 11.79 14.73
C GLU A 121 -20.63 12.48 14.37
N GLU A 122 -19.57 12.25 15.14
CA GLU A 122 -18.24 12.80 14.83
C GLU A 122 -17.68 12.21 13.53
N ALA A 123 -17.90 10.94 13.26
CA ALA A 123 -17.47 10.31 12.03
C ALA A 123 -18.16 10.92 10.80
N GLU A 124 -19.48 11.14 10.86
CA GLU A 124 -20.22 11.84 9.78
C GLU A 124 -19.67 13.24 9.55
N LYS A 125 -19.51 14.02 10.62
CA LYS A 125 -19.00 15.41 10.55
C LYS A 125 -17.60 15.47 9.90
N ILE A 126 -16.71 14.57 10.30
CA ILE A 126 -15.30 14.56 9.84
C ILE A 126 -15.19 13.94 8.45
N THR A 127 -15.79 12.77 8.24
CA THR A 127 -15.64 12.01 6.98
C THR A 127 -16.57 12.51 5.88
N GLY A 128 -17.70 13.12 6.23
CA GLY A 128 -18.77 13.47 5.32
C GLY A 128 -19.63 12.28 4.87
N VAL A 129 -19.36 11.07 5.40
CA VAL A 129 -20.18 9.87 5.19
C VAL A 129 -21.31 9.87 6.19
N LYS A 130 -22.54 9.64 5.75
CA LYS A 130 -23.70 9.63 6.66
C LYS A 130 -23.54 8.59 7.77
N ALA A 131 -23.90 8.94 8.99
CA ALA A 131 -23.85 8.04 10.15
C ALA A 131 -24.54 6.70 9.88
N LYS A 132 -25.70 6.73 9.20
CA LYS A 132 -26.41 5.52 8.81
C LYS A 132 -25.61 4.63 7.86
N ASP A 133 -24.93 5.18 6.87
CA ASP A 133 -24.15 4.41 5.91
C ASP A 133 -22.93 3.75 6.59
N ILE A 134 -22.33 4.43 7.57
CA ILE A 134 -21.25 3.89 8.40
C ILE A 134 -21.77 2.73 9.26
N GLU A 135 -22.89 2.92 9.91
CA GLU A 135 -23.54 1.91 10.77
C GLU A 135 -23.93 0.67 9.95
N ASP A 136 -24.62 0.87 8.82
CA ASP A 136 -25.05 -0.22 7.95
C ASP A 136 -23.85 -1.05 7.44
N LEU A 137 -22.78 -0.37 7.00
CA LEU A 137 -21.55 -1.06 6.58
C LEU A 137 -20.88 -1.82 7.73
N ALA A 138 -20.81 -1.22 8.92
CA ALA A 138 -20.19 -1.84 10.08
C ALA A 138 -20.96 -3.10 10.54
N VAL A 139 -22.28 -3.03 10.58
CA VAL A 139 -23.15 -4.16 10.94
C VAL A 139 -23.07 -5.28 9.89
N GLU A 140 -23.11 -4.94 8.62
CA GLU A 140 -22.97 -5.91 7.54
C GLU A 140 -21.60 -6.60 7.59
N TYR A 141 -20.53 -5.83 7.76
CA TYR A 141 -19.18 -6.36 7.88
C TYR A 141 -19.02 -7.27 9.09
N ALA A 142 -19.54 -6.89 10.25
CA ALA A 142 -19.48 -7.69 11.48
C ALA A 142 -20.19 -9.06 11.32
N ASN A 143 -21.31 -9.07 10.62
CA ASN A 143 -22.12 -10.27 10.40
C ASN A 143 -21.64 -11.15 9.24
N THR A 144 -20.69 -10.67 8.43
CA THR A 144 -20.15 -11.40 7.28
C THR A 144 -18.73 -11.88 7.58
N LYS A 145 -18.57 -13.08 8.15
CA LYS A 145 -17.25 -13.62 8.50
C LYS A 145 -16.37 -13.85 7.26
N LYS A 146 -16.94 -14.37 6.16
CA LYS A 146 -16.27 -14.48 4.85
C LYS A 146 -16.18 -13.11 4.16
N SER A 147 -15.54 -12.15 4.83
CA SER A 147 -15.31 -10.80 4.33
C SER A 147 -13.85 -10.53 4.13
N TYR A 148 -13.51 -9.79 3.07
CA TYR A 148 -12.15 -9.47 2.70
C TYR A 148 -12.01 -7.97 2.41
N ILE A 149 -10.95 -7.38 2.92
CA ILE A 149 -10.59 -5.98 2.63
C ILE A 149 -9.35 -5.95 1.73
N ARG A 150 -9.49 -5.39 0.55
CA ARG A 150 -8.36 -5.00 -0.28
C ARG A 150 -8.04 -3.53 -0.05
N ALA A 151 -7.13 -3.25 0.85
CA ALA A 151 -6.58 -1.92 1.04
C ALA A 151 -5.47 -1.62 0.02
N ASN A 152 -5.30 -0.38 -0.42
CA ASN A 152 -4.26 -0.03 -1.36
C ASN A 152 -3.70 1.38 -1.11
N TYR A 153 -2.78 1.78 -1.95
CA TYR A 153 -1.94 2.97 -1.79
C TYR A 153 -2.68 4.31 -1.78
N GLY A 154 -4.00 4.34 -2.09
CA GLY A 154 -4.83 5.51 -1.83
C GLY A 154 -4.80 5.94 -0.37
N LEU A 155 -4.75 4.98 0.56
CA LEU A 155 -4.69 5.23 2.00
C LEU A 155 -3.40 5.90 2.46
N ASN A 156 -2.26 5.65 1.83
CA ASN A 156 -0.97 6.14 2.31
C ASN A 156 -0.47 7.43 1.63
N ARG A 157 -1.34 8.14 0.93
CA ARG A 157 -1.03 9.40 0.25
C ARG A 157 -1.41 10.66 1.06
N HIS A 158 -1.60 10.52 2.36
CA HIS A 158 -2.04 11.57 3.27
C HIS A 158 -1.12 11.70 4.48
N GLN A 159 -1.22 12.84 5.15
CA GLN A 159 -0.60 13.02 6.47
C GLN A 159 -1.16 11.95 7.45
N ASN A 160 -0.31 11.44 8.33
CA ASN A 160 -0.65 10.38 9.28
C ASN A 160 -1.14 9.06 8.66
N SER A 161 -0.78 8.81 7.42
CA SER A 161 -1.22 7.65 6.64
C SER A 161 -0.90 6.29 7.28
N GLY A 162 0.19 6.21 8.05
CA GLY A 162 0.54 4.99 8.79
C GLY A 162 -0.57 4.56 9.76
N GLN A 163 -1.17 5.50 10.47
CA GLN A 163 -2.30 5.22 11.38
C GLN A 163 -3.60 4.94 10.62
N MET A 164 -3.83 5.60 9.49
CA MET A 164 -4.97 5.28 8.62
C MET A 164 -4.91 3.84 8.12
N CYS A 165 -3.76 3.43 7.58
CA CYS A 165 -3.55 2.04 7.17
C CYS A 165 -3.76 1.09 8.36
N ARG A 166 -3.21 1.41 9.53
CA ARG A 166 -3.35 0.56 10.72
C ARG A 166 -4.80 0.38 11.13
N ALA A 167 -5.60 1.46 11.16
CA ALA A 167 -7.02 1.40 11.52
C ALA A 167 -7.81 0.47 10.59
N VAL A 168 -7.55 0.52 9.28
CA VAL A 168 -8.18 -0.38 8.31
C VAL A 168 -7.70 -1.84 8.48
N LEU A 169 -6.40 -2.01 8.75
CA LEU A 169 -5.78 -3.35 8.86
C LEU A 169 -6.23 -4.12 10.11
N ILE A 170 -6.69 -3.45 11.17
CA ILE A 170 -7.18 -4.13 12.38
C ILE A 170 -8.68 -4.46 12.33
N LEU A 171 -9.44 -3.94 11.37
CA LEU A 171 -10.87 -4.26 11.21
C LEU A 171 -11.17 -5.77 11.18
N PRO A 172 -10.40 -6.62 10.46
CA PRO A 172 -10.61 -8.06 10.44
C PRO A 172 -10.42 -8.77 11.79
N CYS A 173 -9.73 -8.13 12.74
CA CYS A 173 -9.63 -8.66 14.09
C CYS A 173 -10.96 -8.49 14.84
N PHE A 174 -11.65 -7.38 14.63
CA PHE A 174 -12.92 -7.10 15.28
C PHE A 174 -14.07 -7.97 14.79
N ASN A 175 -14.09 -8.34 13.52
CA ASN A 175 -15.14 -9.25 13.02
C ASN A 175 -14.70 -10.72 12.97
N GLY A 176 -13.45 -11.04 13.31
CA GLY A 176 -12.92 -12.41 13.31
C GLY A 176 -12.71 -13.02 11.91
N SER A 177 -12.74 -12.23 10.84
CA SER A 177 -12.64 -12.74 9.46
C SER A 177 -11.29 -13.39 9.14
N TRP A 178 -10.25 -13.17 9.93
CA TRP A 178 -8.98 -13.88 9.81
C TRP A 178 -9.06 -15.41 10.05
N ARG A 179 -10.18 -15.91 10.63
CA ARG A 179 -10.42 -17.34 10.76
C ARG A 179 -10.85 -18.02 9.46
N GLU A 180 -11.26 -17.22 8.47
CA GLU A 180 -11.73 -17.71 7.18
C GLU A 180 -10.62 -17.66 6.13
N GLU A 181 -10.49 -18.68 5.31
CA GLU A 181 -9.51 -18.73 4.21
C GLU A 181 -9.64 -17.55 3.24
N THR A 182 -10.87 -17.06 3.08
CA THR A 182 -11.19 -15.94 2.18
C THR A 182 -11.28 -14.61 2.89
N GLY A 183 -10.97 -14.57 4.19
CA GLY A 183 -11.13 -13.40 5.04
C GLY A 183 -9.87 -12.57 5.21
N GLY A 184 -9.98 -11.60 6.10
CA GLY A 184 -8.86 -10.75 6.48
C GLY A 184 -8.66 -9.52 5.59
N VAL A 185 -7.44 -9.04 5.50
CA VAL A 185 -7.07 -7.87 4.72
C VAL A 185 -5.73 -8.04 4.04
N ALA A 186 -5.57 -7.50 2.83
CA ALA A 186 -4.27 -7.31 2.21
C ALA A 186 -4.05 -5.84 1.86
N PHE A 187 -2.83 -5.37 2.15
CA PHE A 187 -2.35 -4.05 1.79
C PHE A 187 -1.09 -4.19 0.92
N GLY A 188 -1.18 -3.85 -0.34
CA GLY A 188 -0.15 -4.22 -1.30
C GLY A 188 -0.29 -5.70 -1.71
N GLN A 189 0.38 -6.16 -2.70
CA GLN A 189 0.49 -7.57 -3.12
C GLN A 189 1.74 -7.75 -3.99
N LEU A 190 2.75 -6.90 -3.76
CA LEU A 190 4.00 -6.97 -4.51
C LEU A 190 4.92 -8.06 -3.95
N GLU A 191 4.86 -8.25 -2.64
CA GLU A 191 5.79 -9.12 -1.91
C GLU A 191 5.55 -10.60 -2.17
N GLU A 192 4.36 -11.00 -2.62
CA GLU A 192 4.04 -12.41 -2.93
C GLU A 192 4.98 -13.00 -3.98
N MET A 193 5.37 -12.22 -4.97
CA MET A 193 6.31 -12.68 -6.01
C MET A 193 7.72 -12.86 -5.46
N TRP A 194 8.17 -11.97 -4.56
CA TRP A 194 9.49 -12.09 -3.95
C TRP A 194 9.66 -13.36 -3.15
N LEU A 195 8.59 -13.90 -2.57
CA LEU A 195 8.62 -15.17 -1.84
C LEU A 195 8.76 -16.39 -2.77
N ARG A 196 8.52 -16.23 -4.06
CA ARG A 196 8.61 -17.29 -5.08
C ARG A 196 9.97 -17.35 -5.76
N PHE A 197 10.80 -16.32 -5.61
CA PHE A 197 12.14 -16.27 -6.18
C PHE A 197 13.21 -16.63 -5.15
N ASP A 198 14.26 -17.30 -5.62
CA ASP A 198 15.49 -17.46 -4.85
C ASP A 198 16.27 -16.15 -4.87
N LEU A 199 15.93 -15.25 -3.94
CA LEU A 199 16.54 -13.93 -3.85
C LEU A 199 18.05 -13.99 -3.60
N ALA A 200 18.56 -15.04 -2.97
CA ALA A 200 19.98 -15.20 -2.74
C ALA A 200 20.75 -15.34 -4.07
N LYS A 201 20.15 -16.00 -5.06
CA LYS A 201 20.74 -16.11 -6.41
C LYS A 201 20.64 -14.80 -7.22
N LEU A 202 19.58 -14.02 -7.01
CA LEU A 202 19.36 -12.78 -7.75
C LEU A 202 20.16 -11.60 -7.19
N GLN A 203 20.37 -11.55 -5.90
CA GLN A 203 20.89 -10.37 -5.20
C GLN A 203 22.42 -10.32 -5.07
N ARG A 204 23.15 -11.36 -5.47
CA ARG A 204 24.60 -11.42 -5.35
C ARG A 204 25.09 -10.93 -3.97
N PRO A 205 24.69 -11.57 -2.86
CA PRO A 205 25.10 -11.14 -1.51
C PRO A 205 26.62 -11.23 -1.28
N ASP A 206 27.30 -12.01 -2.11
CA ASP A 206 28.76 -12.13 -2.14
C ASP A 206 29.47 -10.82 -2.55
N LEU A 207 28.81 -9.91 -3.27
CA LEU A 207 29.34 -8.63 -3.71
C LEU A 207 29.17 -7.48 -2.73
N GLY A 208 28.58 -7.70 -1.59
CA GLY A 208 28.38 -6.62 -0.64
C GLY A 208 27.93 -7.03 0.76
N ASN A 209 28.54 -6.45 1.78
CA ASN A 209 28.13 -6.59 3.16
C ASN A 209 26.92 -5.69 3.44
N ARG A 210 25.72 -6.28 3.56
CA ARG A 210 24.49 -5.53 3.85
C ARG A 210 24.38 -5.02 5.28
N ALA A 211 25.06 -5.66 6.21
CA ALA A 211 25.00 -5.33 7.64
C ALA A 211 25.59 -3.93 7.96
N GLU A 212 26.52 -3.46 7.12
CA GLU A 212 27.22 -2.19 7.32
C GLU A 212 26.70 -1.06 6.41
N LYS A 213 25.61 -1.30 5.67
CA LYS A 213 25.08 -0.29 4.75
C LYS A 213 24.24 0.74 5.47
N ARG A 214 24.62 1.99 5.30
CA ARG A 214 23.78 3.12 5.65
C ARG A 214 22.59 3.17 4.68
N ILE A 215 21.38 3.19 5.22
CA ILE A 215 20.15 3.33 4.46
C ILE A 215 19.58 4.72 4.72
N ILE A 216 19.23 5.43 3.67
CA ILE A 216 18.53 6.72 3.74
C ILE A 216 17.15 6.53 3.13
N ASN A 217 16.11 6.92 3.87
CA ASN A 217 14.74 6.86 3.36
C ASN A 217 14.61 7.79 2.14
N MET A 218 14.05 7.27 1.05
CA MET A 218 13.89 8.02 -0.20
C MET A 218 13.18 9.37 -0.01
N VAL A 219 12.26 9.48 0.94
CA VAL A 219 11.57 10.76 1.23
C VAL A 219 12.45 11.77 1.94
N GLN A 220 13.59 11.36 2.48
CA GLN A 220 14.59 12.22 3.14
C GLN A 220 15.83 12.50 2.26
N ILE A 221 15.88 11.93 1.05
CA ILE A 221 17.04 12.05 0.18
C ILE A 221 17.42 13.52 -0.10
N GLY A 222 16.43 14.40 -0.23
CA GLY A 222 16.66 15.83 -0.44
C GLY A 222 17.44 16.48 0.70
N ARG A 223 17.11 16.15 1.95
CA ARG A 223 17.84 16.64 3.14
C ARG A 223 19.23 16.04 3.23
N ALA A 224 19.35 14.76 2.94
CA ALA A 224 20.64 14.06 2.95
C ALA A 224 21.60 14.61 1.90
N LEU A 225 21.12 14.95 0.71
CA LEU A 225 21.93 15.51 -0.37
C LEU A 225 22.25 17.00 -0.13
N ALA A 226 21.26 17.80 0.27
CA ALA A 226 21.43 19.27 0.37
C ALA A 226 22.13 19.69 1.65
N ASP A 227 21.84 19.04 2.79
CA ASP A 227 22.24 19.51 4.12
C ASP A 227 23.12 18.48 4.85
N ASN A 228 23.38 17.32 4.24
CA ASN A 228 24.16 16.22 4.81
C ASN A 228 23.59 15.68 6.13
N ILE A 229 22.25 15.60 6.23
CA ILE A 229 21.51 15.15 7.41
C ILE A 229 20.77 13.88 7.12
N GLY A 230 20.93 12.85 7.94
CA GLY A 230 20.27 11.56 7.85
C GLY A 230 18.85 11.54 8.38
N ASP A 231 18.24 10.34 8.39
CA ASP A 231 16.83 10.14 8.69
C ASP A 231 16.44 10.53 10.12
N ALA A 232 17.31 10.27 11.09
CA ALA A 232 17.09 10.61 12.49
C ALA A 232 17.56 12.04 12.85
N GLY A 233 18.07 12.80 11.87
CA GLY A 233 18.59 14.14 12.08
C GLY A 233 20.08 14.19 12.39
N GLU A 234 20.78 13.06 12.30
CA GLU A 234 22.21 12.94 12.49
C GLU A 234 23.00 13.54 11.32
N GLN A 235 24.19 14.03 11.59
CA GLN A 235 25.14 14.42 10.54
C GLN A 235 25.66 13.16 9.85
N LEU A 236 25.58 13.12 8.52
CA LEU A 236 26.11 12.00 7.76
C LEU A 236 27.65 12.03 7.70
N ASP A 237 28.28 10.96 8.15
CA ASP A 237 29.73 10.76 8.07
C ASP A 237 30.01 9.34 7.53
N PRO A 238 30.69 9.19 6.39
CA PRO A 238 31.04 10.24 5.43
C PRO A 238 29.83 10.88 4.75
N PRO A 239 29.96 12.13 4.24
CA PRO A 239 28.91 12.76 3.43
C PRO A 239 28.73 12.02 2.10
N ILE A 240 27.58 12.24 1.45
CA ILE A 240 27.32 11.67 0.12
C ILE A 240 28.18 12.42 -0.91
N LYS A 241 29.08 11.68 -1.57
CA LYS A 241 29.99 12.21 -2.59
C LYS A 241 29.75 11.60 -3.98
N SER A 242 28.94 10.55 -4.04
CA SER A 242 28.55 9.91 -5.29
C SER A 242 27.11 9.48 -5.22
N LEU A 243 26.38 9.64 -6.32
CA LEU A 243 24.99 9.25 -6.48
C LEU A 243 24.81 8.49 -7.79
N PHE A 244 24.34 7.27 -7.71
CA PHE A 244 23.92 6.50 -8.89
C PHE A 244 22.40 6.42 -8.90
N VAL A 245 21.78 7.07 -9.87
CA VAL A 245 20.32 7.06 -10.06
C VAL A 245 19.99 5.98 -11.09
N TYR A 246 19.19 5.02 -10.68
CA TYR A 246 18.82 3.88 -11.50
C TYR A 246 17.29 3.82 -11.68
N ASN A 247 16.84 3.95 -12.93
CA ASN A 247 15.42 3.84 -13.30
C ASN A 247 14.50 4.70 -12.41
N SER A 248 14.89 5.97 -12.20
CA SER A 248 14.14 6.88 -11.32
C SER A 248 14.43 8.34 -11.64
N ASP A 249 13.40 9.15 -11.70
CA ASP A 249 13.53 10.61 -11.81
C ASP A 249 13.40 11.27 -10.43
N ILE A 250 14.47 11.21 -9.64
CA ILE A 250 14.47 11.73 -8.27
C ILE A 250 14.34 13.25 -8.19
N ALA A 251 14.80 13.98 -9.20
CA ALA A 251 14.69 15.43 -9.26
C ALA A 251 13.23 15.92 -9.36
N ASN A 252 12.33 15.05 -9.87
CA ASN A 252 10.93 15.38 -10.09
C ASN A 252 9.97 14.56 -9.20
N CYS A 253 10.21 13.25 -9.07
CA CYS A 253 9.27 12.34 -8.40
C CYS A 253 9.44 12.23 -6.88
N THR A 254 10.55 12.74 -6.32
CA THR A 254 10.84 12.62 -4.88
C THR A 254 10.28 13.81 -4.11
N PRO A 255 9.65 13.60 -2.92
CA PRO A 255 9.20 14.69 -2.07
C PRO A 255 10.32 15.66 -1.74
N ASN A 256 9.97 16.95 -1.56
CA ASN A 256 10.91 18.02 -1.31
C ASN A 256 11.93 18.18 -2.46
N SER A 257 11.43 18.18 -3.69
CA SER A 257 12.23 18.25 -4.93
C SER A 257 13.17 19.45 -4.97
N GLY A 258 12.84 20.57 -4.32
CA GLY A 258 13.74 21.73 -4.20
C GLY A 258 15.06 21.37 -3.51
N ASN A 259 15.03 20.66 -2.39
CA ASN A 259 16.24 20.19 -1.72
C ASN A 259 16.97 19.08 -2.48
N VAL A 260 16.22 18.22 -3.19
CA VAL A 260 16.84 17.20 -4.06
C VAL A 260 17.67 17.89 -5.14
N ARG A 261 17.07 18.83 -5.86
CA ARG A 261 17.75 19.62 -6.92
C ARG A 261 18.95 20.43 -6.37
N LYS A 262 18.76 21.10 -5.21
CA LYS A 262 19.86 21.79 -4.51
C LYS A 262 21.03 20.84 -4.21
N GLY A 263 20.72 19.65 -3.70
CA GLY A 263 21.74 18.66 -3.37
C GLY A 263 22.42 18.06 -4.59
N MET A 264 21.67 17.85 -5.68
CA MET A 264 22.22 17.38 -6.96
C MET A 264 23.05 18.44 -7.70
N SER A 265 22.82 19.72 -7.42
CA SER A 265 23.62 20.84 -8.01
C SER A 265 24.92 21.14 -7.26
N ARG A 266 25.32 20.33 -6.29
CA ARG A 266 26.56 20.53 -5.55
C ARG A 266 27.76 20.21 -6.44
N ASP A 267 28.80 21.02 -6.38
CA ASP A 267 30.06 20.84 -7.13
C ASP A 267 30.91 19.66 -6.62
N ASP A 268 30.62 19.17 -5.39
CA ASP A 268 31.39 18.14 -4.71
C ASP A 268 30.78 16.77 -4.72
N ILE A 269 29.74 16.55 -5.58
CA ILE A 269 29.07 15.26 -5.77
C ILE A 269 29.20 14.81 -7.22
N PHE A 270 29.53 13.53 -7.40
CA PHE A 270 29.52 12.89 -8.72
C PHE A 270 28.19 12.16 -8.93
N ILE A 271 27.52 12.41 -10.06
CA ILE A 271 26.21 11.85 -10.36
C ILE A 271 26.24 11.07 -11.68
N ALA A 272 25.87 9.79 -11.62
CA ALA A 272 25.56 8.99 -12.78
C ALA A 272 24.06 8.63 -12.80
N VAL A 273 23.43 8.79 -13.97
CA VAL A 273 22.02 8.41 -14.19
C VAL A 273 21.93 7.32 -15.23
N HIS A 274 21.22 6.23 -14.92
CA HIS A 274 20.93 5.14 -15.84
C HIS A 274 19.41 5.03 -16.02
N ASP A 275 18.92 5.42 -17.17
CA ASP A 275 17.48 5.45 -17.47
C ASP A 275 17.21 5.24 -18.97
N THR A 276 15.99 4.80 -19.27
CA THR A 276 15.48 4.66 -20.65
C THR A 276 15.12 6.01 -21.28
N PHE A 277 14.82 7.01 -20.45
CA PHE A 277 14.43 8.35 -20.91
C PHE A 277 15.38 9.40 -20.37
N TRP A 278 15.49 10.50 -21.11
CA TRP A 278 16.16 11.69 -20.62
C TRP A 278 15.24 12.41 -19.63
N THR A 279 15.43 12.09 -18.35
CA THR A 279 14.63 12.65 -17.24
C THR A 279 15.21 13.97 -16.72
N ASP A 280 14.45 14.68 -15.85
CA ASP A 280 14.96 15.88 -15.17
C ASP A 280 16.22 15.60 -14.36
N SER A 281 16.37 14.39 -13.82
CA SER A 281 17.59 13.99 -13.10
C SER A 281 18.82 13.96 -13.98
N CYS A 282 18.70 13.72 -15.27
CA CYS A 282 19.83 13.75 -16.22
C CYS A 282 20.45 15.14 -16.37
N MET A 283 19.68 16.20 -16.09
CA MET A 283 20.19 17.58 -16.15
C MET A 283 21.23 17.90 -15.08
N TYR A 284 21.34 17.05 -14.06
CA TYR A 284 22.30 17.19 -12.95
C TYR A 284 23.42 16.15 -13.02
N ALA A 285 23.40 15.29 -14.00
CA ALA A 285 24.32 14.15 -14.10
C ALA A 285 25.63 14.53 -14.76
N ASP A 286 26.74 14.02 -14.24
CA ASP A 286 28.06 14.04 -14.88
C ASP A 286 28.12 12.98 -16.01
N ILE A 287 27.42 11.86 -15.83
CA ILE A 287 27.32 10.78 -16.81
C ILE A 287 25.88 10.30 -16.91
N VAL A 288 25.37 10.18 -18.14
CA VAL A 288 24.11 9.54 -18.45
C VAL A 288 24.39 8.24 -19.22
N LEU A 289 23.86 7.13 -18.70
CA LEU A 289 23.95 5.80 -19.29
C LEU A 289 22.57 5.41 -19.83
N PRO A 290 22.41 5.21 -21.13
CA PRO A 290 21.15 4.73 -21.69
C PRO A 290 20.85 3.30 -21.25
N ALA A 291 19.57 3.03 -20.97
CA ALA A 291 19.08 1.69 -20.63
C ALA A 291 18.17 1.16 -21.74
N ASP A 292 18.22 -0.14 -21.98
CA ASP A 292 17.33 -0.83 -22.90
C ASP A 292 15.88 -0.70 -22.48
N THR A 293 15.00 -0.56 -23.46
CA THR A 293 13.55 -0.65 -23.25
C THR A 293 13.08 -2.11 -23.13
N ALA A 294 11.84 -2.31 -22.71
CA ALA A 294 11.24 -3.64 -22.66
C ALA A 294 11.15 -4.32 -24.03
N LEU A 295 11.24 -3.56 -25.14
CA LEU A 295 11.21 -4.10 -26.50
C LEU A 295 12.57 -4.64 -26.95
N GLU A 296 13.64 -4.22 -26.29
CA GLU A 296 15.04 -4.48 -26.68
C GLU A 296 15.70 -5.58 -25.86
N ARG A 297 15.07 -6.03 -24.75
CA ARG A 297 15.70 -7.00 -23.83
C ARG A 297 14.81 -8.18 -23.48
N THR A 298 15.43 -9.25 -23.00
CA THR A 298 14.73 -10.32 -22.31
C THR A 298 14.52 -9.91 -20.87
N ASP A 299 13.26 -9.94 -20.39
CA ASP A 299 12.89 -9.60 -19.04
C ASP A 299 11.78 -10.52 -18.54
N CYS A 300 11.58 -10.58 -17.23
CA CYS A 300 10.43 -11.22 -16.64
C CYS A 300 9.59 -10.17 -15.90
N HIS A 301 8.28 -10.26 -16.02
CA HIS A 301 7.37 -9.30 -15.43
C HIS A 301 6.12 -9.98 -14.87
N TRP A 302 5.53 -9.33 -13.89
CA TRP A 302 4.25 -9.70 -13.32
C TRP A 302 3.46 -8.42 -13.02
N ALA A 303 2.18 -8.59 -12.69
CA ALA A 303 1.33 -7.48 -12.34
C ALA A 303 0.51 -7.80 -11.08
N TYR A 304 0.08 -6.76 -10.39
CA TYR A 304 -0.88 -6.89 -9.29
C TYR A 304 -2.14 -7.65 -9.74
N GLY A 305 -2.56 -8.62 -8.95
CA GLY A 305 -3.72 -9.43 -9.25
C GLY A 305 -3.51 -10.47 -10.36
N SER A 306 -2.25 -10.73 -10.76
CA SER A 306 -1.90 -11.79 -11.72
C SER A 306 -1.20 -12.94 -11.01
N TRP A 307 -1.57 -14.17 -11.35
CA TRP A 307 -0.86 -15.38 -10.95
C TRP A 307 0.20 -15.84 -11.97
N TYR A 308 0.32 -15.10 -13.06
CA TYR A 308 1.23 -15.45 -14.15
C TYR A 308 2.49 -14.60 -14.11
N LEU A 309 3.61 -15.26 -14.30
CA LEU A 309 4.88 -14.62 -14.62
C LEU A 309 5.02 -14.60 -16.15
N GLY A 310 5.16 -13.42 -16.73
CA GLY A 310 5.42 -13.24 -18.14
C GLY A 310 6.93 -13.21 -18.41
N ILE A 311 7.34 -13.74 -19.56
CA ILE A 311 8.69 -13.58 -20.09
C ILE A 311 8.57 -12.74 -21.35
N ASN A 312 9.21 -11.59 -21.34
CA ASN A 312 9.39 -10.74 -22.50
C ASN A 312 10.65 -11.15 -23.26
N LYS A 313 10.57 -11.23 -24.57
CA LYS A 313 11.74 -11.38 -25.45
C LYS A 313 11.91 -10.14 -26.29
N PRO A 314 13.14 -9.77 -26.68
CA PRO A 314 13.34 -8.62 -27.54
C PRO A 314 12.63 -8.82 -28.89
N VAL A 315 12.06 -7.74 -29.38
CA VAL A 315 11.40 -7.68 -30.70
C VAL A 315 12.09 -6.70 -31.65
N ILE A 316 13.00 -5.89 -31.10
CA ILE A 316 13.91 -5.02 -31.87
C ILE A 316 15.33 -5.16 -31.29
N GLU A 317 16.32 -4.81 -32.06
CA GLU A 317 17.71 -4.70 -31.58
C GLU A 317 17.85 -3.46 -30.69
N PRO A 318 18.75 -3.51 -29.67
CA PRO A 318 19.07 -2.32 -28.84
C PRO A 318 19.55 -1.15 -29.70
N GLN A 319 19.11 0.04 -29.38
CA GLN A 319 19.43 1.28 -30.09
C GLN A 319 20.64 2.00 -29.49
#